data_4324efe555ad265c1241ffc9c3dbc575
#
_entry.id   4324efe555ad265c1241ffc9c3dbc575
#
_cell.length_a   1.000
_cell.length_b   1.000
_cell.length_c   1.000
_cell.angle_alpha   90.00
_cell.angle_beta   90.00
_cell.angle_gamma   90.00
#
_symmetry.space_group_name_H-M   'P 1'
#
loop_
_entity.id
_entity.type
_entity.pdbx_description
1 polymer ?
#
loop_
_entity_poly.entity_id
_entity_poly.type
_entity_poly.pdbx_seq_one_letter_code
_entity_poly.pdbx_strand_id
1 'polypeptide(L)'
;MARMVVIYRTPKNAEAFDRHYFDIHVPLAKKIPGLRKYEVSEGRIATPVGTSDVHRIGTLHFDDLAAIERAFASAEGQAAGADRRLFAPDDSGVQMFLFDSRDV
;
A
#
# COMPACT_ATOMS: atom_id res chain seq x y z
N MET A 1 17.29 -0.90 4.67
CA MET A 1 15.90 -1.30 4.49
C MET A 1 15.17 -0.27 3.66
N ALA A 2 14.29 -0.72 2.82
CA ALA A 2 13.45 0.18 2.01
C ALA A 2 11.98 -0.02 2.33
N ARG A 3 11.20 1.02 2.09
CA ARG A 3 9.76 1.04 2.34
C ARG A 3 9.03 1.51 1.09
N MET A 4 7.89 0.89 0.85
CA MET A 4 6.89 1.45 -0.06
C MET A 4 5.67 1.77 0.79
N VAL A 5 5.30 3.04 0.83
CA VAL A 5 4.14 3.49 1.61
C VAL A 5 3.06 3.90 0.64
N VAL A 6 1.88 3.33 0.79
CA VAL A 6 0.71 3.63 -0.04
C VAL A 6 -0.37 4.26 0.84
N ILE A 7 -0.79 5.46 0.47
CA ILE A 7 -1.75 6.23 1.24
C ILE A 7 -3.04 6.36 0.43
N TYR A 8 -4.13 5.79 0.95
CA TYR A 8 -5.44 5.79 0.31
C TYR A 8 -6.34 6.82 0.96
N ARG A 9 -6.95 7.67 0.14
CA ARG A 9 -7.96 8.62 0.59
C ARG A 9 -9.27 7.92 0.90
N THR A 10 -10.15 8.58 1.66
CA THR A 10 -11.47 8.03 1.98
C THR A 10 -12.24 7.79 0.69
N PRO A 11 -12.61 6.53 0.40
CA PRO A 11 -13.33 6.18 -0.83
C PRO A 11 -14.81 6.53 -0.70
N LYS A 12 -15.52 6.50 -1.83
CA LYS A 12 -16.96 6.74 -1.87
C LYS A 12 -17.73 5.67 -1.09
N ASN A 13 -17.26 4.42 -1.15
CA ASN A 13 -17.85 3.30 -0.43
C ASN A 13 -16.75 2.60 0.37
N ALA A 14 -16.59 3.01 1.63
CA ALA A 14 -15.54 2.49 2.50
C ALA A 14 -15.68 0.98 2.77
N GLU A 15 -16.92 0.50 2.91
CA GLU A 15 -17.18 -0.93 3.17
C GLU A 15 -16.74 -1.79 1.99
N ALA A 16 -17.10 -1.39 0.77
CA ALA A 16 -16.70 -2.11 -0.43
C ALA A 16 -15.18 -2.05 -0.64
N PHE A 17 -14.57 -0.90 -0.37
CA PHE A 17 -13.12 -0.72 -0.43
C PHE A 17 -12.42 -1.69 0.52
N ASP A 18 -12.83 -1.73 1.77
CA ASP A 18 -12.20 -2.56 2.80
C ASP A 18 -12.35 -4.05 2.47
N ARG A 19 -13.50 -4.46 1.98
CA ARG A 19 -13.74 -5.86 1.59
C ARG A 19 -12.79 -6.27 0.47
N HIS A 20 -12.70 -5.47 -0.59
CA HIS A 20 -11.79 -5.76 -1.70
C HIS A 20 -10.34 -5.74 -1.23
N TYR A 21 -9.97 -4.74 -0.44
CA TYR A 21 -8.60 -4.58 0.05
C TYR A 21 -8.14 -5.81 0.81
N PHE A 22 -8.91 -6.26 1.79
CA PHE A 22 -8.50 -7.38 2.63
C PHE A 22 -8.72 -8.75 1.98
N ASP A 23 -9.78 -8.92 1.21
CA ASP A 23 -10.12 -10.22 0.65
C ASP A 23 -9.35 -10.52 -0.64
N ILE A 24 -9.00 -9.50 -1.41
CA ILE A 24 -8.37 -9.66 -2.73
C ILE A 24 -6.97 -9.06 -2.79
N HIS A 25 -6.84 -7.79 -2.44
CA HIS A 25 -5.57 -7.07 -2.62
C HIS A 25 -4.47 -7.58 -1.71
N VAL A 26 -4.74 -7.73 -0.42
CA VAL A 26 -3.73 -8.19 0.55
C VAL A 26 -3.17 -9.56 0.17
N PRO A 27 -3.99 -10.57 -0.19
CA PRO A 27 -3.44 -11.86 -0.66
C PRO A 27 -2.56 -11.74 -1.89
N LEU A 28 -2.90 -10.86 -2.85
CA LEU A 28 -2.06 -10.62 -4.03
C LEU A 28 -0.74 -9.96 -3.65
N ALA A 29 -0.78 -8.93 -2.82
CA ALA A 29 0.41 -8.22 -2.37
C ALA A 29 1.37 -9.13 -1.60
N LYS A 30 0.84 -10.06 -0.82
CA LYS A 30 1.66 -11.01 -0.06
C LYS A 30 2.48 -11.96 -0.94
N LYS A 31 2.13 -12.11 -2.21
CA LYS A 31 2.87 -12.95 -3.16
C LYS A 31 4.04 -12.21 -3.81
N ILE A 32 4.18 -10.91 -3.59
CA ILE A 32 5.24 -10.11 -4.21
C ILE A 32 6.60 -10.62 -3.75
N PRO A 33 7.51 -10.97 -4.68
CA PRO A 33 8.82 -11.48 -4.30
C PRO A 33 9.66 -10.41 -3.61
N GLY A 34 10.43 -10.81 -2.60
CA GLY A 34 11.28 -9.91 -1.83
C GLY A 34 10.57 -9.13 -0.74
N LEU A 35 9.26 -9.24 -0.64
CA LEU A 35 8.51 -8.62 0.45
C LEU A 35 8.89 -9.25 1.78
N ARG A 36 9.35 -8.42 2.73
CA ARG A 36 9.78 -8.88 4.07
C ARG A 36 8.69 -8.75 5.10
N LYS A 37 7.89 -7.69 4.99
CA LYS A 37 6.82 -7.40 5.93
C LYS A 37 5.79 -6.54 5.25
N TYR A 38 4.52 -6.74 5.56
CA TYR A 38 3.43 -5.91 5.07
C TYR A 38 2.57 -5.51 6.27
N GLU A 39 2.44 -4.20 6.47
CA GLU A 39 1.63 -3.63 7.54
C GLU A 39 0.54 -2.76 6.94
N VAL A 40 -0.62 -2.78 7.56
CA VAL A 40 -1.72 -1.88 7.18
C VAL A 40 -2.22 -1.18 8.44
N SER A 41 -2.65 0.06 8.27
CA SER A 41 -3.23 0.81 9.37
C SER A 41 -4.54 0.18 9.83
N GLU A 42 -4.82 0.26 11.13
CA GLU A 42 -6.10 -0.19 11.71
C GLU A 42 -6.87 1.01 12.22
N GLY A 43 -8.17 1.02 11.93
CA GLY A 43 -9.06 2.05 12.45
C GLY A 43 -8.82 3.43 11.86
N ARG A 44 -9.24 4.42 12.63
CA ARG A 44 -9.18 5.81 12.22
C ARG A 44 -7.74 6.33 12.20
N ILE A 45 -7.43 7.10 11.16
CA ILE A 45 -6.14 7.76 11.05
C ILE A 45 -6.32 9.23 11.43
N ALA A 46 -5.53 9.70 12.39
CA ALA A 46 -5.59 11.05 12.88
C ALA A 46 -4.25 11.76 12.67
N THR A 47 -4.29 13.09 12.73
CA THR A 47 -3.10 13.92 12.78
C THR A 47 -2.97 14.52 14.19
N PRO A 48 -1.80 15.08 14.56
CA PRO A 48 -1.65 15.75 15.85
C PRO A 48 -2.64 16.91 16.06
N VAL A 49 -3.20 17.44 14.97
CA VAL A 49 -4.12 18.59 15.03
C VAL A 49 -5.57 18.23 14.67
N GLY A 50 -5.90 16.95 14.58
CA GLY A 50 -7.26 16.51 14.31
C GLY A 50 -7.35 15.29 13.39
N THR A 51 -8.53 15.11 12.80
CA THR A 51 -8.80 14.00 11.88
C THR A 51 -8.19 14.25 10.51
N SER A 52 -8.06 13.20 9.72
CA SER A 52 -7.60 13.28 8.33
C SER A 52 -8.60 12.61 7.40
N ASP A 53 -8.46 12.86 6.10
CA ASP A 53 -9.25 12.17 5.07
C ASP A 53 -8.54 10.93 4.54
N VAL A 54 -7.47 10.50 5.19
CA VAL A 54 -6.76 9.27 4.86
C VAL A 54 -7.52 8.08 5.43
N HIS A 55 -7.85 7.13 4.58
CA HIS A 55 -8.62 5.95 4.96
C HIS A 55 -7.74 4.78 5.38
N ARG A 56 -6.63 4.57 4.65
CA ARG A 56 -5.75 3.42 4.87
C ARG A 56 -4.32 3.76 4.49
N ILE A 57 -3.37 3.26 5.26
CA ILE A 57 -1.96 3.33 4.93
C ILE A 57 -1.41 1.91 4.90
N GLY A 58 -0.86 1.51 3.75
CA GLY A 58 -0.14 0.25 3.61
C GLY A 58 1.35 0.51 3.58
N THR A 59 2.13 -0.29 4.30
CA THR A 59 3.58 -0.18 4.32
C THR A 59 4.19 -1.54 3.97
N LEU A 60 4.95 -1.57 2.88
CA LEU A 60 5.63 -2.77 2.41
C LEU A 60 7.13 -2.59 2.64
N HIS A 61 7.74 -3.61 3.25
CA HIS A 61 9.15 -3.59 3.65
C HIS A 61 9.97 -4.49 2.73
N PHE A 62 11.06 -3.93 2.21
CA PHE A 62 12.00 -4.63 1.32
C PHE A 62 13.44 -4.38 1.80
N ASP A 63 14.41 -5.13 1.28
CA ASP A 63 15.80 -4.98 1.66
C ASP A 63 16.39 -3.62 1.23
N ASP A 64 16.08 -3.22 -0.01
CA ASP A 64 16.57 -1.96 -0.60
C ASP A 64 15.66 -1.51 -1.75
N LEU A 65 15.94 -0.34 -2.32
CA LEU A 65 15.16 0.18 -3.45
C LEU A 65 15.24 -0.72 -4.68
N ALA A 66 16.39 -1.33 -4.94
CA ALA A 66 16.53 -2.24 -6.07
C ALA A 66 15.61 -3.46 -5.91
N ALA A 67 15.43 -3.95 -4.68
CA ALA A 67 14.50 -5.03 -4.40
C ALA A 67 13.05 -4.62 -4.71
N ILE A 68 12.67 -3.38 -4.44
CA ILE A 68 11.34 -2.88 -4.80
C ILE A 68 11.18 -2.85 -6.32
N GLU A 69 12.18 -2.37 -7.05
CA GLU A 69 12.13 -2.34 -8.52
C GLU A 69 11.94 -3.74 -9.10
N ARG A 70 12.70 -4.71 -8.61
CA ARG A 70 12.57 -6.11 -9.05
C ARG A 70 11.20 -6.68 -8.70
N ALA A 71 10.72 -6.39 -7.50
CA ALA A 71 9.43 -6.87 -7.01
C ALA A 71 8.28 -6.44 -7.90
N PHE A 72 8.26 -5.17 -8.30
CA PHE A 72 7.18 -4.62 -9.12
C PHE A 72 7.38 -4.84 -10.62
N ALA A 73 8.54 -5.31 -11.05
CA ALA A 73 8.76 -5.82 -12.39
C ALA A 73 8.28 -7.27 -12.55
N SER A 74 8.10 -8.00 -11.46
CA SER A 74 7.64 -9.39 -11.48
C SER A 74 6.16 -9.48 -11.86
N ALA A 75 5.73 -10.71 -12.25
CA ALA A 75 4.32 -10.98 -12.56
C ALA A 75 3.42 -10.68 -11.35
N GLU A 76 3.85 -11.06 -10.14
CA GLU A 76 3.10 -10.85 -8.91
C GLU A 76 2.99 -9.35 -8.56
N GLY A 77 4.06 -8.60 -8.75
CA GLY A 77 4.05 -7.15 -8.55
C GLY A 77 3.14 -6.44 -9.54
N GLN A 78 3.17 -6.88 -10.82
CA GLN A 78 2.28 -6.34 -11.84
C GLN A 78 0.80 -6.63 -11.52
N ALA A 79 0.51 -7.84 -11.04
CA ALA A 79 -0.85 -8.22 -10.65
C ALA A 79 -1.36 -7.37 -9.48
N ALA A 80 -0.52 -7.15 -8.46
CA ALA A 80 -0.89 -6.32 -7.32
C ALA A 80 -1.13 -4.87 -7.73
N GLY A 81 -0.29 -4.33 -8.62
CA GLY A 81 -0.46 -2.97 -9.14
C GLY A 81 -1.72 -2.81 -9.97
N ALA A 82 -2.03 -3.80 -10.81
CA ALA A 82 -3.26 -3.80 -11.60
C ALA A 82 -4.49 -3.83 -10.70
N ASP A 83 -4.46 -4.64 -9.63
CA ASP A 83 -5.55 -4.70 -8.68
C ASP A 83 -5.74 -3.37 -7.93
N ARG A 84 -4.64 -2.73 -7.50
CA ARG A 84 -4.72 -1.42 -6.86
C ARG A 84 -5.45 -0.41 -7.74
N ARG A 85 -5.20 -0.41 -9.04
CA ARG A 85 -5.87 0.51 -9.96
C ARG A 85 -7.37 0.24 -10.11
N LEU A 86 -7.84 -0.97 -9.79
CA LEU A 86 -9.27 -1.27 -9.79
C LEU A 86 -10.01 -0.62 -8.63
N PHE A 87 -9.46 -0.71 -7.41
CA PHE A 87 -10.17 -0.19 -6.23
C PHE A 87 -9.69 1.20 -5.81
N ALA A 88 -8.52 1.62 -6.25
CA ALA A 88 -7.98 2.96 -5.99
C ALA A 88 -7.25 3.47 -7.26
N PRO A 89 -8.01 3.91 -8.27
CA PRO A 89 -7.42 4.38 -9.52
C PRO A 89 -6.52 5.59 -9.31
N ASP A 90 -5.68 5.89 -10.29
CA ASP A 90 -4.66 6.93 -10.19
C ASP A 90 -5.23 8.31 -9.84
N ASP A 91 -6.46 8.59 -10.25
CA ASP A 91 -7.15 9.85 -9.96
C ASP A 91 -7.92 9.85 -8.63
N SER A 92 -7.81 8.80 -7.83
CA SER A 92 -8.49 8.69 -6.54
C SER A 92 -7.79 9.46 -5.41
N GLY A 93 -6.65 10.11 -5.69
CA GLY A 93 -5.84 10.76 -4.67
C GLY A 93 -4.90 9.82 -3.95
N VAL A 94 -4.72 8.59 -4.45
CA VAL A 94 -3.75 7.65 -3.88
C VAL A 94 -2.34 8.21 -4.02
N GLN A 95 -1.54 8.10 -2.96
CA GLN A 95 -0.14 8.52 -2.96
C GLN A 95 0.74 7.33 -2.65
N MET A 96 1.86 7.21 -3.35
CA MET A 96 2.80 6.12 -3.16
C MET A 96 4.22 6.69 -3.07
N PHE A 97 4.96 6.26 -2.05
CA PHE A 97 6.32 6.74 -1.81
C PHE A 97 7.25 5.55 -1.63
N LEU A 98 8.42 5.63 -2.24
CA LEU A 98 9.46 4.63 -2.13
C LEU A 98 10.73 5.31 -1.60
N PHE A 99 11.29 4.76 -0.53
CA PHE A 99 12.47 5.38 0.10
C PHE A 99 13.25 4.35 0.91
N ASP A 100 14.55 4.62 1.06
CA ASP A 100 15.37 3.90 2.03
C ASP A 100 15.15 4.48 3.42
N SER A 101 15.16 3.63 4.43
CA SER A 101 15.03 4.06 5.83
C SER A 101 16.21 3.53 6.65
N ARG A 102 16.55 4.27 7.69
CA ARG A 102 17.56 3.84 8.66
C ARG A 102 17.10 4.16 10.06
N ASP A 103 17.56 3.36 11.02
CA ASP A 103 17.34 3.65 12.43
C ASP A 103 18.26 4.81 12.85
N VAL A 104 17.78 5.63 13.73
CA VAL A 104 18.52 6.79 14.25
C VAL A 104 18.56 6.75 15.77
#